data_4704ee02484bd007edc93c5193004a63
#
_entry.id   4704ee02484bd007edc93c5193004a63
#
_cell.length_a   1.000
_cell.length_b   1.000
_cell.length_c   1.000
_cell.angle_alpha   90.00
_cell.angle_beta   90.00
_cell.angle_gamma   90.00
#
_symmetry.space_group_name_H-M   'P 1'
#
loop_
_entity.id
_entity.type
_entity.pdbx_description
1 polymer ?
#
loop_
_entity_poly.entity_id
_entity_poly.type
_entity_poly.pdbx_seq_one_letter_code
_entity_poly.pdbx_strand_id
1 'polypeptide(L)'
;MRHAKPNTTVTGLGTALMGALLYRSLKCMKLLIKGGADVNRRNSLLVTPLVFATGHKGYTNFVQFLLKAGADPNIPDAYGRLPVEHAARHDCREEVEMLFPLTSPIPTIPNWSIDGIISHAKSESAKPLVQSHLERTKAIMKSQADHAFRLKDYKLASKAYGVAIGAAPSATLYANRSLCKLLLGDGEGALSDALRCRMLRPNWAKACYRQAAAHMLLKEYKQACDALLDAKKLDPGNTEVERELR
;
A
#
# COMPACT_ATOMS: atom_id res chain seq x y z
N MET A 1 -47.55 -5.09 0.88
CA MET A 1 -46.31 -5.13 0.04
C MET A 1 -45.10 -5.29 0.97
N ARG A 2 -44.37 -6.40 0.88
CA ARG A 2 -43.13 -6.57 1.68
C ARG A 2 -42.06 -5.63 1.10
N HIS A 3 -41.64 -4.63 1.87
CA HIS A 3 -40.51 -3.77 1.49
C HIS A 3 -39.26 -4.62 1.38
N ALA A 4 -38.77 -4.85 0.16
CA ALA A 4 -37.49 -5.48 -0.07
C ALA A 4 -36.43 -4.62 0.58
N LYS A 5 -35.63 -5.20 1.49
CA LYS A 5 -34.52 -4.47 2.16
C LYS A 5 -33.48 -4.13 1.11
N PRO A 6 -33.14 -2.86 0.83
CA PRO A 6 -32.31 -2.44 -0.29
C PRO A 6 -30.86 -2.98 -0.18
N ASN A 7 -30.45 -3.41 1.00
CA ASN A 7 -29.14 -3.96 1.29
C ASN A 7 -29.06 -5.50 1.29
N THR A 8 -30.10 -6.19 0.79
CA THR A 8 -30.09 -7.65 0.67
C THR A 8 -29.09 -8.05 -0.43
N THR A 9 -28.23 -9.01 -0.15
CA THR A 9 -27.34 -9.61 -1.16
C THR A 9 -28.13 -10.59 -2.00
N VAL A 10 -28.11 -10.41 -3.30
CA VAL A 10 -28.65 -11.37 -4.27
C VAL A 10 -27.53 -12.35 -4.61
N THR A 11 -27.79 -13.65 -4.48
CA THR A 11 -26.80 -14.71 -4.81
C THR A 11 -26.22 -14.51 -6.21
N GLY A 12 -24.90 -14.36 -6.30
CA GLY A 12 -24.15 -14.21 -7.55
C GLY A 12 -23.93 -12.79 -8.07
N LEU A 13 -24.74 -11.80 -7.70
CA LEU A 13 -24.64 -10.42 -8.22
C LEU A 13 -24.23 -9.39 -7.16
N GLY A 14 -24.17 -9.76 -5.89
CA GLY A 14 -23.90 -8.82 -4.81
C GLY A 14 -25.15 -8.06 -4.35
N THR A 15 -25.10 -6.72 -4.28
CA THR A 15 -26.22 -5.90 -3.82
C THR A 15 -27.18 -5.53 -4.95
N ALA A 16 -28.42 -5.16 -4.62
CA ALA A 16 -29.36 -4.62 -5.61
C ALA A 16 -28.79 -3.40 -6.36
N LEU A 17 -27.95 -2.61 -5.67
CA LEU A 17 -27.25 -1.46 -6.27
C LEU A 17 -26.25 -1.89 -7.35
N MET A 18 -25.53 -3.00 -7.15
CA MET A 18 -24.67 -3.59 -8.18
C MET A 18 -25.49 -4.10 -9.37
N GLY A 19 -26.66 -4.68 -9.12
CA GLY A 19 -27.59 -5.05 -10.18
C GLY A 19 -28.01 -3.85 -11.04
N ALA A 20 -28.38 -2.72 -10.41
CA ALA A 20 -28.72 -1.51 -11.14
C ALA A 20 -27.57 -0.97 -12.02
N LEU A 21 -26.32 -1.10 -11.56
CA LEU A 21 -25.11 -0.77 -12.34
C LEU A 21 -24.93 -1.74 -13.51
N LEU A 22 -25.03 -3.04 -13.30
CA LEU A 22 -24.89 -4.06 -14.36
C LEU A 22 -25.91 -3.85 -15.48
N TYR A 23 -27.16 -3.51 -15.15
CA TYR A 23 -28.22 -3.21 -16.13
C TYR A 23 -28.20 -1.76 -16.61
N ARG A 24 -27.18 -0.96 -16.26
CA ARG A 24 -27.03 0.45 -16.63
C ARG A 24 -28.27 1.32 -16.35
N SER A 25 -28.97 1.01 -15.27
CA SER A 25 -30.19 1.74 -14.90
C SER A 25 -29.93 2.80 -13.83
N LEU A 26 -29.62 4.02 -14.28
CA LEU A 26 -29.42 5.16 -13.38
C LEU A 26 -30.71 5.46 -12.56
N LYS A 27 -31.91 5.22 -13.16
CA LYS A 27 -33.18 5.37 -12.47
C LYS A 27 -33.32 4.41 -11.31
N CYS A 28 -33.03 3.12 -11.54
CA CYS A 28 -33.07 2.11 -10.46
C CYS A 28 -32.03 2.42 -9.37
N MET A 29 -30.81 2.82 -9.75
CA MET A 29 -29.78 3.20 -8.81
C MET A 29 -30.22 4.36 -7.91
N LYS A 30 -30.81 5.42 -8.49
CA LYS A 30 -31.35 6.56 -7.73
C LYS A 30 -32.43 6.15 -6.74
N LEU A 31 -33.34 5.27 -7.15
CA LEU A 31 -34.42 4.77 -6.29
C LEU A 31 -33.88 3.92 -5.14
N LEU A 32 -32.90 3.05 -5.41
CA LEU A 32 -32.28 2.20 -4.39
C LEU A 32 -31.54 3.03 -3.34
N ILE A 33 -30.79 4.03 -3.76
CA ILE A 33 -30.05 4.93 -2.85
C ILE A 33 -31.04 5.76 -2.02
N LYS A 34 -32.10 6.29 -2.64
CA LYS A 34 -33.18 6.98 -1.92
C LYS A 34 -33.90 6.06 -0.91
N GLY A 35 -33.93 4.76 -1.22
CA GLY A 35 -34.51 3.72 -0.32
C GLY A 35 -33.52 3.22 0.75
N GLY A 36 -32.33 3.85 0.92
CA GLY A 36 -31.35 3.50 1.95
C GLY A 36 -30.37 2.40 1.56
N ALA A 37 -30.10 2.20 0.24
CA ALA A 37 -29.04 1.31 -0.19
C ALA A 37 -27.67 1.89 0.19
N ASP A 38 -26.83 1.06 0.80
CA ASP A 38 -25.46 1.41 1.17
C ASP A 38 -24.59 1.50 -0.09
N VAL A 39 -24.13 2.72 -0.40
CA VAL A 39 -23.33 3.04 -1.59
C VAL A 39 -21.90 2.49 -1.51
N ASN A 40 -21.43 2.12 -0.31
CA ASN A 40 -20.09 1.62 -0.06
C ASN A 40 -20.03 0.10 0.16
N ARG A 41 -21.18 -0.59 0.08
CA ARG A 41 -21.24 -2.01 0.35
C ARG A 41 -20.50 -2.81 -0.73
N ARG A 42 -19.52 -3.58 -0.29
CA ARG A 42 -18.75 -4.50 -1.15
C ARG A 42 -19.56 -5.75 -1.51
N ASN A 43 -19.38 -6.25 -2.71
CA ASN A 43 -19.85 -7.57 -3.11
C ASN A 43 -18.91 -8.69 -2.62
N SER A 44 -19.18 -9.94 -2.96
CA SER A 44 -18.34 -11.11 -2.63
C SER A 44 -16.91 -11.04 -3.21
N LEU A 45 -16.69 -10.23 -4.24
CA LEU A 45 -15.38 -9.99 -4.87
C LEU A 45 -14.68 -8.74 -4.29
N LEU A 46 -15.14 -8.22 -3.16
CA LEU A 46 -14.63 -7.02 -2.50
C LEU A 46 -14.71 -5.73 -3.37
N VAL A 47 -15.60 -5.71 -4.35
CA VAL A 47 -15.82 -4.58 -5.25
C VAL A 47 -16.95 -3.70 -4.73
N THR A 48 -16.71 -2.38 -4.58
CA THR A 48 -17.76 -1.39 -4.28
C THR A 48 -18.48 -0.97 -5.57
N PRO A 49 -19.69 -0.38 -5.49
CA PRO A 49 -20.36 0.21 -6.64
C PRO A 49 -19.49 1.23 -7.39
N LEU A 50 -18.69 2.03 -6.68
CA LEU A 50 -17.79 3.03 -7.27
C LEU A 50 -16.64 2.37 -8.03
N VAL A 51 -15.97 1.37 -7.44
CA VAL A 51 -14.93 0.57 -8.13
C VAL A 51 -15.48 -0.08 -9.39
N PHE A 52 -16.70 -0.64 -9.32
CA PHE A 52 -17.33 -1.24 -10.49
C PHE A 52 -17.57 -0.21 -11.60
N ALA A 53 -18.13 0.94 -11.26
CA ALA A 53 -18.45 1.98 -12.24
C ALA A 53 -17.20 2.52 -12.94
N THR A 54 -16.11 2.78 -12.21
CA THR A 54 -14.82 3.27 -12.76
C THR A 54 -14.06 2.21 -13.56
N GLY A 55 -14.41 0.94 -13.40
CA GLY A 55 -13.85 -0.17 -14.17
C GLY A 55 -14.47 -0.36 -15.58
N HIS A 56 -15.42 0.47 -15.97
CA HIS A 56 -16.18 0.28 -17.22
C HIS A 56 -16.43 1.61 -17.96
N LYS A 57 -16.12 1.65 -19.23
CA LYS A 57 -16.39 2.85 -20.07
C LYS A 57 -17.88 3.18 -20.16
N GLY A 58 -18.20 4.48 -20.12
CA GLY A 58 -19.56 4.98 -20.24
C GLY A 58 -20.36 4.94 -18.94
N TYR A 59 -19.67 4.88 -17.79
CA TYR A 59 -20.31 4.95 -16.48
C TYR A 59 -20.10 6.30 -15.77
N THR A 60 -19.58 7.30 -16.45
CA THR A 60 -19.25 8.63 -15.87
C THR A 60 -20.41 9.25 -15.10
N ASN A 61 -21.65 9.19 -15.64
CA ASN A 61 -22.84 9.66 -14.93
C ASN A 61 -23.15 8.87 -13.64
N PHE A 62 -22.81 7.58 -13.64
CA PHE A 62 -22.97 6.72 -12.46
C PHE A 62 -21.91 7.05 -11.40
N VAL A 63 -20.65 7.24 -11.81
CA VAL A 63 -19.55 7.69 -10.94
C VAL A 63 -19.93 9.01 -10.28
N GLN A 64 -20.34 10.01 -11.06
CA GLN A 64 -20.75 11.32 -10.54
C GLN A 64 -21.90 11.20 -9.52
N PHE A 65 -22.90 10.36 -9.82
CA PHE A 65 -24.03 10.19 -8.92
C PHE A 65 -23.64 9.43 -7.65
N LEU A 66 -22.78 8.40 -7.75
CA LEU A 66 -22.29 7.66 -6.58
C LEU A 66 -21.49 8.58 -5.65
N LEU A 67 -20.59 9.42 -6.18
CA LEU A 67 -19.85 10.39 -5.40
C LEU A 67 -20.78 11.40 -4.70
N LYS A 68 -21.78 11.92 -5.40
CA LYS A 68 -22.81 12.80 -4.79
C LYS A 68 -23.62 12.11 -3.71
N ALA A 69 -23.77 10.79 -3.77
CA ALA A 69 -24.48 9.98 -2.79
C ALA A 69 -23.58 9.52 -1.62
N GLY A 70 -22.32 9.97 -1.54
CA GLY A 70 -21.41 9.66 -0.45
C GLY A 70 -20.60 8.37 -0.65
N ALA A 71 -20.39 7.95 -1.90
CA ALA A 71 -19.47 6.85 -2.16
C ALA A 71 -18.04 7.27 -1.81
N ASP A 72 -17.33 6.45 -1.04
CA ASP A 72 -15.97 6.68 -0.60
C ASP A 72 -14.97 6.24 -1.69
N PRO A 73 -14.20 7.17 -2.30
CA PRO A 73 -13.23 6.87 -3.32
C PRO A 73 -11.93 6.23 -2.78
N ASN A 74 -11.81 6.08 -1.46
CA ASN A 74 -10.63 5.50 -0.81
C ASN A 74 -10.81 4.02 -0.44
N ILE A 75 -11.93 3.40 -0.81
CA ILE A 75 -12.17 1.98 -0.62
C ILE A 75 -11.58 1.19 -1.80
N PRO A 76 -10.51 0.38 -1.58
CA PRO A 76 -9.87 -0.37 -2.65
C PRO A 76 -10.64 -1.65 -3.03
N ASP A 77 -10.34 -2.18 -4.22
CA ASP A 77 -10.71 -3.52 -4.66
C ASP A 77 -9.89 -4.63 -3.96
N ALA A 78 -10.10 -5.89 -4.35
CA ALA A 78 -9.36 -7.05 -3.82
C ALA A 78 -7.85 -6.98 -4.10
N TYR A 79 -7.42 -6.21 -5.09
CA TYR A 79 -6.01 -6.02 -5.45
C TYR A 79 -5.41 -4.75 -4.86
N GLY A 80 -6.14 -4.07 -3.99
CA GLY A 80 -5.73 -2.84 -3.34
C GLY A 80 -5.77 -1.60 -4.25
N ARG A 81 -6.45 -1.65 -5.39
CA ARG A 81 -6.60 -0.51 -6.32
C ARG A 81 -7.78 0.35 -5.94
N LEU A 82 -7.58 1.66 -5.99
CA LEU A 82 -8.62 2.64 -5.76
C LEU A 82 -9.41 2.95 -7.05
N PRO A 83 -10.64 3.48 -6.94
CA PRO A 83 -11.46 3.88 -8.09
C PRO A 83 -10.72 4.76 -9.09
N VAL A 84 -9.90 5.72 -8.64
CA VAL A 84 -9.14 6.62 -9.50
C VAL A 84 -8.15 5.89 -10.42
N GLU A 85 -7.59 4.77 -9.95
CA GLU A 85 -6.66 3.97 -10.76
C GLU A 85 -7.40 3.13 -11.80
N HIS A 86 -8.61 2.65 -11.48
CA HIS A 86 -9.47 2.00 -12.47
C HIS A 86 -9.86 2.97 -13.58
N ALA A 87 -10.29 4.20 -13.23
CA ALA A 87 -10.59 5.25 -14.21
C ALA A 87 -9.39 5.55 -15.11
N ALA A 88 -8.18 5.69 -14.53
CA ALA A 88 -6.96 5.94 -15.28
C ALA A 88 -6.57 4.78 -16.21
N ARG A 89 -6.75 3.53 -15.80
CA ARG A 89 -6.48 2.33 -16.62
C ARG A 89 -7.40 2.21 -17.83
N HIS A 90 -8.62 2.72 -17.72
CA HIS A 90 -9.60 2.77 -18.80
C HIS A 90 -9.53 4.05 -19.64
N ASP A 91 -8.53 4.90 -19.38
CA ASP A 91 -8.29 6.19 -20.05
C ASP A 91 -9.49 7.15 -19.92
N CYS A 92 -10.21 7.07 -18.80
CA CYS A 92 -11.36 7.93 -18.49
C CYS A 92 -10.91 9.16 -17.70
N ARG A 93 -10.25 10.12 -18.37
CA ARG A 93 -9.70 11.33 -17.74
C ARG A 93 -10.73 12.11 -16.91
N GLU A 94 -11.95 12.27 -17.42
CA GLU A 94 -13.04 12.96 -16.72
C GLU A 94 -13.33 12.33 -15.33
N GLU A 95 -13.34 10.99 -15.26
CA GLU A 95 -13.54 10.29 -14.00
C GLU A 95 -12.33 10.45 -13.06
N VAL A 96 -11.10 10.47 -13.60
CA VAL A 96 -9.89 10.76 -12.82
C VAL A 96 -9.97 12.17 -12.22
N GLU A 97 -10.38 13.17 -12.99
CA GLU A 97 -10.55 14.55 -12.53
C GLU A 97 -11.60 14.70 -11.42
N MET A 98 -12.69 13.94 -11.50
CA MET A 98 -13.72 13.92 -10.43
C MET A 98 -13.26 13.24 -9.15
N LEU A 99 -12.44 12.18 -9.28
CA LEU A 99 -12.00 11.37 -8.14
C LEU A 99 -10.75 11.94 -7.46
N PHE A 100 -9.87 12.58 -8.22
CA PHE A 100 -8.57 13.08 -7.75
C PHE A 100 -8.65 13.94 -6.47
N PRO A 101 -9.52 14.97 -6.39
CA PRO A 101 -9.60 15.81 -5.19
C PRO A 101 -10.17 15.10 -3.96
N LEU A 102 -10.81 13.93 -4.14
CA LEU A 102 -11.47 13.16 -3.08
C LEU A 102 -10.65 11.93 -2.65
N THR A 103 -9.57 11.65 -3.38
CA THR A 103 -8.74 10.45 -3.15
C THR A 103 -7.46 10.83 -2.42
N SER A 104 -7.12 10.07 -1.38
CA SER A 104 -5.85 10.21 -0.67
C SER A 104 -4.67 9.84 -1.56
N PRO A 105 -3.51 10.54 -1.44
CA PRO A 105 -2.32 10.23 -2.22
C PRO A 105 -1.90 8.76 -2.11
N ILE A 106 -1.63 8.15 -3.27
CA ILE A 106 -1.23 6.74 -3.36
C ILE A 106 0.30 6.66 -3.32
N PRO A 107 0.90 5.96 -2.33
CA PRO A 107 2.36 5.94 -2.15
C PRO A 107 3.15 5.36 -3.32
N THR A 108 2.52 4.59 -4.19
CA THR A 108 3.15 4.00 -5.38
C THR A 108 3.26 4.97 -6.55
N ILE A 109 2.55 6.10 -6.51
CA ILE A 109 2.51 7.10 -7.59
C ILE A 109 3.44 8.25 -7.21
N PRO A 110 4.64 8.36 -7.83
CA PRO A 110 5.64 9.35 -7.43
C PRO A 110 5.19 10.80 -7.67
N ASN A 111 4.43 11.03 -8.73
CA ASN A 111 3.86 12.32 -9.06
C ASN A 111 2.35 12.27 -8.84
N TRP A 112 1.89 12.78 -7.69
CA TRP A 112 0.47 12.83 -7.37
C TRP A 112 -0.21 13.99 -8.10
N SER A 113 -0.53 13.74 -9.35
CA SER A 113 -1.26 14.63 -10.26
C SER A 113 -2.14 13.80 -11.21
N ILE A 114 -3.10 14.39 -11.86
CA ILE A 114 -3.98 13.71 -12.83
C ILE A 114 -3.15 13.01 -13.91
N ASP A 115 -2.19 13.74 -14.50
CA ASP A 115 -1.32 13.18 -15.54
C ASP A 115 -0.36 12.12 -14.99
N GLY A 116 0.12 12.30 -13.76
CA GLY A 116 0.95 11.32 -13.06
C GLY A 116 0.20 10.00 -12.81
N ILE A 117 -1.05 10.06 -12.38
CA ILE A 117 -1.92 8.89 -12.17
C ILE A 117 -2.16 8.15 -13.50
N ILE A 118 -2.49 8.88 -14.56
CA ILE A 118 -2.74 8.29 -15.90
C ILE A 118 -1.47 7.66 -16.46
N SER A 119 -0.33 8.33 -16.35
CA SER A 119 0.97 7.81 -16.81
C SER A 119 1.38 6.55 -16.03
N HIS A 120 1.19 6.56 -14.71
CA HIS A 120 1.44 5.41 -13.85
C HIS A 120 0.56 4.21 -14.24
N ALA A 121 -0.74 4.44 -14.45
CA ALA A 121 -1.69 3.40 -14.84
C ALA A 121 -1.34 2.76 -16.20
N LYS A 122 -0.85 3.53 -17.16
CA LYS A 122 -0.35 3.04 -18.46
C LYS A 122 0.89 2.16 -18.29
N SER A 123 1.84 2.57 -17.46
CA SER A 123 3.04 1.79 -17.12
C SER A 123 2.68 0.49 -16.40
N GLU A 124 1.78 0.55 -15.42
CA GLU A 124 1.31 -0.62 -14.67
C GLU A 124 0.54 -1.64 -15.54
N SER A 125 -0.18 -1.17 -16.57
CA SER A 125 -0.94 -2.04 -17.48
C SER A 125 -0.04 -2.98 -18.28
N ALA A 126 1.24 -2.65 -18.43
CA ALA A 126 2.22 -3.49 -19.11
C ALA A 126 2.80 -4.60 -18.21
N LYS A 127 2.58 -4.56 -16.90
CA LYS A 127 3.11 -5.54 -15.94
C LYS A 127 2.12 -6.68 -15.68
N PRO A 128 2.60 -7.90 -15.37
CA PRO A 128 1.73 -8.98 -14.91
C PRO A 128 0.96 -8.57 -13.65
N LEU A 129 -0.32 -8.93 -13.57
CA LEU A 129 -1.24 -8.56 -12.47
C LEU A 129 -0.68 -8.92 -11.09
N VAL A 130 -0.06 -10.11 -10.96
CA VAL A 130 0.52 -10.60 -9.70
C VAL A 130 1.69 -9.70 -9.27
N GLN A 131 2.58 -9.35 -10.21
CA GLN A 131 3.74 -8.50 -9.93
C GLN A 131 3.31 -7.09 -9.49
N SER A 132 2.35 -6.49 -10.20
CA SER A 132 1.78 -5.19 -9.86
C SER A 132 1.14 -5.20 -8.46
N HIS A 133 0.40 -6.26 -8.11
CA HIS A 133 -0.19 -6.41 -6.78
C HIS A 133 0.87 -6.50 -5.67
N LEU A 134 1.92 -7.29 -5.88
CA LEU A 134 3.00 -7.45 -4.91
C LEU A 134 3.77 -6.14 -4.67
N GLU A 135 4.12 -5.43 -5.74
CA GLU A 135 4.80 -4.13 -5.62
C GLU A 135 3.93 -3.10 -4.90
N ARG A 136 2.63 -3.09 -5.19
CA ARG A 136 1.67 -2.23 -4.53
C ARG A 136 1.55 -2.54 -3.03
N THR A 137 1.36 -3.80 -2.67
CA THR A 137 1.31 -4.24 -1.27
C THR A 137 2.57 -3.83 -0.53
N LYS A 138 3.75 -4.03 -1.14
CA LYS A 138 5.02 -3.58 -0.59
C LYS A 138 5.04 -2.09 -0.29
N ALA A 139 4.61 -1.25 -1.25
CA ALA A 139 4.65 0.20 -1.10
C ALA A 139 3.69 0.70 -0.02
N ILE A 140 2.44 0.19 0.01
CA ILE A 140 1.44 0.55 1.02
C ILE A 140 1.93 0.13 2.41
N MET A 141 2.38 -1.11 2.56
CA MET A 141 2.86 -1.62 3.84
C MET A 141 4.12 -0.88 4.32
N LYS A 142 5.03 -0.53 3.40
CA LYS A 142 6.18 0.31 3.73
C LYS A 142 5.74 1.69 4.23
N SER A 143 4.80 2.34 3.56
CA SER A 143 4.28 3.65 3.98
C SER A 143 3.64 3.60 5.38
N GLN A 144 2.83 2.57 5.64
CA GLN A 144 2.24 2.35 6.97
C GLN A 144 3.32 2.08 8.04
N ALA A 145 4.34 1.29 7.70
CA ALA A 145 5.47 1.03 8.59
C ALA A 145 6.26 2.30 8.91
N ASP A 146 6.55 3.12 7.90
CA ASP A 146 7.26 4.40 8.07
C ASP A 146 6.42 5.37 8.93
N HIS A 147 5.09 5.36 8.79
CA HIS A 147 4.18 6.15 9.63
C HIS A 147 4.19 5.66 11.09
N ALA A 148 4.02 4.36 11.32
CA ALA A 148 4.08 3.77 12.66
C ALA A 148 5.44 4.01 13.33
N PHE A 149 6.54 3.95 12.55
CA PHE A 149 7.88 4.26 13.05
C PHE A 149 7.98 5.71 13.54
N ARG A 150 7.45 6.69 12.81
CA ARG A 150 7.40 8.09 13.25
C ARG A 150 6.60 8.29 14.53
N LEU A 151 5.55 7.49 14.73
CA LEU A 151 4.76 7.46 15.97
C LEU A 151 5.43 6.67 17.10
N LYS A 152 6.65 6.15 16.88
CA LYS A 152 7.40 5.29 17.81
C LYS A 152 6.71 3.96 18.15
N ASP A 153 5.69 3.55 17.37
CA ASP A 153 5.13 2.20 17.47
C ASP A 153 5.98 1.21 16.66
N TYR A 154 7.13 0.86 17.24
CA TYR A 154 8.11 -0.01 16.58
C TYR A 154 7.60 -1.44 16.37
N LYS A 155 6.64 -1.88 17.20
CA LYS A 155 6.02 -3.20 17.07
C LYS A 155 5.12 -3.28 15.86
N LEU A 156 4.27 -2.27 15.64
CA LEU A 156 3.42 -2.15 14.46
C LEU A 156 4.29 -1.93 13.20
N ALA A 157 5.28 -1.04 13.27
CA ALA A 157 6.22 -0.79 12.18
C ALA A 157 6.93 -2.08 11.74
N SER A 158 7.46 -2.88 12.68
CA SER A 158 8.13 -4.15 12.39
C SER A 158 7.19 -5.15 11.69
N LYS A 159 5.93 -5.26 12.14
CA LYS A 159 4.92 -6.12 11.49
C LYS A 159 4.64 -5.67 10.05
N ALA A 160 4.41 -4.37 9.83
CA ALA A 160 4.10 -3.83 8.51
C ALA A 160 5.30 -3.97 7.55
N TYR A 161 6.54 -3.73 8.00
CA TYR A 161 7.74 -4.07 7.20
C TYR A 161 7.82 -5.57 6.90
N GLY A 162 7.39 -6.44 7.82
CA GLY A 162 7.32 -7.89 7.59
C GLY A 162 6.42 -8.25 6.41
N VAL A 163 5.22 -7.67 6.36
CA VAL A 163 4.29 -7.86 5.23
C VAL A 163 4.88 -7.32 3.92
N ALA A 164 5.50 -6.13 3.96
CA ALA A 164 6.16 -5.55 2.80
C ALA A 164 7.30 -6.42 2.25
N ILE A 165 8.09 -7.04 3.13
CA ILE A 165 9.16 -7.98 2.79
C ILE A 165 8.59 -9.26 2.15
N GLY A 166 7.49 -9.78 2.69
CA GLY A 166 6.81 -10.95 2.13
C GLY A 166 6.27 -10.70 0.71
N ALA A 167 5.81 -9.48 0.44
CA ALA A 167 5.35 -9.09 -0.90
C ALA A 167 6.52 -8.94 -1.90
N ALA A 168 7.55 -8.18 -1.55
CA ALA A 168 8.75 -8.00 -2.38
C ALA A 168 9.97 -7.62 -1.52
N PRO A 169 10.89 -8.55 -1.25
CA PRO A 169 12.05 -8.33 -0.40
C PRO A 169 12.97 -7.22 -0.94
N SER A 170 13.51 -6.38 -0.05
CA SER A 170 14.55 -5.41 -0.40
C SER A 170 15.45 -5.10 0.78
N ALA A 171 16.72 -4.74 0.50
CA ALA A 171 17.69 -4.39 1.52
C ALA A 171 17.19 -3.27 2.45
N THR A 172 16.51 -2.26 1.88
CA THR A 172 15.95 -1.14 2.65
C THR A 172 14.89 -1.59 3.65
N LEU A 173 14.00 -2.51 3.27
CA LEU A 173 12.95 -3.02 4.17
C LEU A 173 13.56 -3.82 5.31
N TYR A 174 14.55 -4.69 5.01
CA TYR A 174 15.27 -5.43 6.05
C TYR A 174 16.02 -4.48 7.01
N ALA A 175 16.71 -3.46 6.49
CA ALA A 175 17.41 -2.48 7.33
C ALA A 175 16.46 -1.70 8.24
N ASN A 176 15.27 -1.34 7.75
CA ASN A 176 14.27 -0.62 8.53
C ASN A 176 13.63 -1.53 9.60
N ARG A 177 13.32 -2.79 9.25
CA ARG A 177 12.79 -3.75 10.23
C ARG A 177 13.82 -4.12 11.30
N SER A 178 15.08 -4.29 10.91
CA SER A 178 16.21 -4.47 11.83
C SER A 178 16.26 -3.34 12.87
N LEU A 179 16.12 -2.08 12.44
CA LEU A 179 16.08 -0.93 13.36
C LEU A 179 14.89 -1.01 14.32
N CYS A 180 13.70 -1.36 13.84
CA CYS A 180 12.54 -1.53 14.72
C CYS A 180 12.82 -2.59 15.79
N LYS A 181 13.41 -3.73 15.42
CA LYS A 181 13.76 -4.82 16.32
C LYS A 181 14.82 -4.41 17.33
N LEU A 182 15.86 -3.65 16.92
CA LEU A 182 16.84 -3.07 17.84
C LEU A 182 16.18 -2.20 18.91
N LEU A 183 15.25 -1.33 18.49
CA LEU A 183 14.52 -0.45 19.42
C LEU A 183 13.54 -1.21 20.34
N LEU A 184 13.18 -2.44 19.98
CA LEU A 184 12.38 -3.36 20.79
C LEU A 184 13.22 -4.30 21.67
N GLY A 185 14.56 -4.24 21.58
CA GLY A 185 15.45 -5.13 22.31
C GLY A 185 15.60 -6.54 21.71
N ASP A 186 15.08 -6.79 20.52
CA ASP A 186 15.20 -8.06 19.78
C ASP A 186 16.52 -8.09 18.99
N GLY A 187 17.63 -8.43 19.66
CA GLY A 187 18.96 -8.46 19.05
C GLY A 187 19.12 -9.54 17.99
N GLU A 188 18.63 -10.76 18.25
CA GLU A 188 18.72 -11.88 17.28
C GLU A 188 17.91 -11.61 16.01
N GLY A 189 16.68 -11.16 16.19
CA GLY A 189 15.84 -10.79 15.05
C GLY A 189 16.40 -9.62 14.24
N ALA A 190 17.02 -8.64 14.93
CA ALA A 190 17.69 -7.51 14.26
C ALA A 190 18.91 -7.96 13.48
N LEU A 191 19.72 -8.88 14.03
CA LEU A 191 20.90 -9.44 13.37
C LEU A 191 20.51 -10.24 12.12
N SER A 192 19.49 -11.08 12.22
CA SER A 192 18.97 -11.84 11.07
C SER A 192 18.58 -10.91 9.92
N ASP A 193 17.88 -9.82 10.20
CA ASP A 193 17.47 -8.83 9.20
C ASP A 193 18.69 -8.06 8.63
N ALA A 194 19.67 -7.70 9.47
CA ALA A 194 20.88 -7.03 9.03
C ALA A 194 21.73 -7.91 8.10
N LEU A 195 21.85 -9.20 8.38
CA LEU A 195 22.52 -10.16 7.52
C LEU A 195 21.81 -10.30 6.16
N ARG A 196 20.48 -10.40 6.14
CA ARG A 196 19.70 -10.40 4.90
C ARG A 196 19.88 -9.10 4.11
N CYS A 197 19.95 -7.96 4.80
CA CYS A 197 20.26 -6.68 4.19
C CYS A 197 21.64 -6.68 3.50
N ARG A 198 22.69 -7.19 4.16
CA ARG A 198 24.06 -7.33 3.60
C ARG A 198 24.09 -8.27 2.39
N MET A 199 23.39 -9.40 2.44
CA MET A 199 23.29 -10.31 1.29
C MET A 199 22.72 -9.64 0.05
N LEU A 200 21.68 -8.78 0.23
CA LEU A 200 21.05 -8.08 -0.89
C LEU A 200 21.84 -6.87 -1.39
N ARG A 201 22.63 -6.22 -0.52
CA ARG A 201 23.46 -5.06 -0.82
C ARG A 201 24.78 -5.13 -0.07
N PRO A 202 25.77 -5.91 -0.54
CA PRO A 202 27.04 -6.12 0.18
C PRO A 202 27.83 -4.82 0.43
N ASN A 203 27.76 -3.88 -0.50
CA ASN A 203 28.53 -2.61 -0.45
C ASN A 203 27.73 -1.45 0.16
N TRP A 204 26.74 -1.73 1.00
CA TRP A 204 25.94 -0.70 1.64
C TRP A 204 26.33 -0.54 3.12
N ALA A 205 27.06 0.53 3.44
CA ALA A 205 27.55 0.80 4.80
C ALA A 205 26.45 0.70 5.88
N LYS A 206 25.21 1.17 5.56
CA LYS A 206 24.07 1.08 6.48
C LYS A 206 23.73 -0.36 6.88
N ALA A 207 23.96 -1.35 6.02
CA ALA A 207 23.73 -2.76 6.36
C ALA A 207 24.74 -3.25 7.40
N CYS A 208 26.00 -2.82 7.29
CA CYS A 208 27.06 -3.11 8.27
C CYS A 208 26.76 -2.46 9.61
N TYR A 209 26.23 -1.22 9.61
CA TYR A 209 25.77 -0.56 10.85
C TYR A 209 24.66 -1.31 11.57
N ARG A 210 23.66 -1.78 10.82
CA ARG A 210 22.57 -2.56 11.42
C ARG A 210 23.10 -3.85 12.04
N GLN A 211 24.07 -4.49 11.39
CA GLN A 211 24.71 -5.68 11.92
C GLN A 211 25.52 -5.37 13.18
N ALA A 212 26.33 -4.33 13.17
CA ALA A 212 27.11 -3.92 14.34
C ALA A 212 26.22 -3.59 15.53
N ALA A 213 25.16 -2.80 15.33
CA ALA A 213 24.21 -2.47 16.38
C ALA A 213 23.50 -3.71 16.97
N ALA A 214 23.20 -4.71 16.13
CA ALA A 214 22.62 -5.97 16.58
C ALA A 214 23.61 -6.78 17.43
N HIS A 215 24.88 -6.89 16.99
CA HIS A 215 25.94 -7.53 17.78
C HIS A 215 26.21 -6.80 19.11
N MET A 216 26.15 -5.45 19.10
CA MET A 216 26.26 -4.67 20.35
C MET A 216 25.14 -5.02 21.34
N LEU A 217 23.91 -5.12 20.87
CA LEU A 217 22.76 -5.49 21.71
C LEU A 217 22.91 -6.91 22.27
N LEU A 218 23.49 -7.82 21.50
CA LEU A 218 23.78 -9.21 21.90
C LEU A 218 25.07 -9.33 22.74
N LYS A 219 25.79 -8.22 23.01
CA LYS A 219 27.08 -8.18 23.71
C LYS A 219 28.21 -8.94 22.99
N GLU A 220 28.09 -9.12 21.71
CA GLU A 220 29.06 -9.76 20.82
C GLU A 220 30.04 -8.71 20.29
N TYR A 221 30.83 -8.11 21.17
CA TYR A 221 31.63 -6.89 20.89
C TYR A 221 32.65 -7.05 19.77
N LYS A 222 33.28 -8.22 19.66
CA LYS A 222 34.24 -8.50 18.59
C LYS A 222 33.57 -8.42 17.23
N GLN A 223 32.45 -9.10 17.06
CA GLN A 223 31.66 -9.12 15.81
C GLN A 223 31.11 -7.71 15.48
N ALA A 224 30.74 -6.95 16.51
CA ALA A 224 30.33 -5.56 16.34
C ALA A 224 31.45 -4.69 15.78
N CYS A 225 32.68 -4.80 16.34
CA CYS A 225 33.84 -4.09 15.82
C CYS A 225 34.18 -4.47 14.38
N ASP A 226 34.15 -5.75 14.03
CA ASP A 226 34.40 -6.23 12.67
C ASP A 226 33.39 -5.62 11.69
N ALA A 227 32.10 -5.61 12.05
CA ALA A 227 31.06 -5.01 11.22
C ALA A 227 31.19 -3.47 11.08
N LEU A 228 31.64 -2.78 12.14
CA LEU A 228 31.92 -1.33 12.08
C LEU A 228 33.15 -1.03 11.21
N LEU A 229 34.19 -1.84 11.25
CA LEU A 229 35.35 -1.71 10.36
C LEU A 229 34.98 -1.89 8.90
N ASP A 230 34.08 -2.85 8.58
CA ASP A 230 33.52 -2.99 7.25
C ASP A 230 32.69 -1.75 6.84
N ALA A 231 31.89 -1.20 7.73
CA ALA A 231 31.15 0.03 7.48
C ALA A 231 32.07 1.20 7.17
N LYS A 232 33.17 1.34 7.93
CA LYS A 232 34.19 2.38 7.74
C LYS A 232 34.90 2.28 6.38
N LYS A 233 35.19 1.05 5.92
CA LYS A 233 35.76 0.84 4.58
C LYS A 233 34.82 1.28 3.46
N LEU A 234 33.50 1.09 3.65
CA LEU A 234 32.47 1.43 2.65
C LEU A 234 32.08 2.92 2.67
N ASP A 235 32.21 3.58 3.82
CA ASP A 235 31.86 5.00 4.03
C ASP A 235 32.88 5.64 4.99
N PRO A 236 34.10 5.99 4.49
CA PRO A 236 35.19 6.49 5.34
C PRO A 236 34.93 7.84 6.01
N GLY A 237 33.96 8.63 5.50
CA GLY A 237 33.63 9.97 6.02
C GLY A 237 32.51 9.98 7.05
N ASN A 238 32.03 8.82 7.47
CA ASN A 238 30.89 8.76 8.38
C ASN A 238 31.33 8.91 9.83
N THR A 239 31.03 10.09 10.40
CA THR A 239 31.41 10.45 11.78
C THR A 239 30.70 9.60 12.86
N GLU A 240 29.52 9.03 12.57
CA GLU A 240 28.86 8.10 13.51
C GLU A 240 29.69 6.81 13.68
N VAL A 241 30.26 6.26 12.60
CA VAL A 241 31.12 5.09 12.67
C VAL A 241 32.36 5.36 13.53
N GLU A 242 32.99 6.50 13.29
CA GLU A 242 34.19 6.87 14.05
C GLU A 242 33.91 7.03 15.54
N ARG A 243 32.74 7.54 15.89
CA ARG A 243 32.32 7.66 17.29
C ARG A 243 32.09 6.30 17.95
N GLU A 244 31.47 5.37 17.24
CA GLU A 244 31.15 4.02 17.80
C GLU A 244 32.39 3.09 17.84
N LEU A 245 33.47 3.43 17.12
CA LEU A 245 34.75 2.70 17.15
C LEU A 245 35.72 3.21 18.22
N ARG A 246 35.45 4.33 18.90
CA ARG A 246 36.22 4.88 20.01
C ARG A 246 35.77 4.29 21.34
#